data_be5065921f739774c29e3e50acbca94b
#
_entry.id   be5065921f739774c29e3e50acbca94b
#
_cell.length_a   1.000
_cell.length_b   1.000
_cell.length_c   1.000
_cell.angle_alpha   90.00
_cell.angle_beta   90.00
_cell.angle_gamma   90.00
#
_symmetry.space_group_name_H-M   'P 1'
#
loop_
_entity.id
_entity.type
_entity.pdbx_description
1 polymer ?
#
loop_
_entity_poly.entity_id
_entity_poly.type
_entity_poly.pdbx_seq_one_letter_code
_entity_poly.pdbx_strand_id
1 'polypeptide(L)'
;MHSLTATERETAKAIYRLTPEGGAARTGDLAAALSVAPASATARVQRLAEHGLAVYAPYRGVELTDEGRAVATAAIRRHRIVERFLSDMLGYPWEDADRLAVTFEHDVPDEVIARIFVALDRPATCPHGFPIPAVDSTDVPSLPTLDEVQAGVTAEVALPGATDRDVSDFLETLGIRPGVQIVVR
;
A
#
# COMPACT_ATOMS: atom_id res chain seq x y z
N MET A 1 24.69 -5.71 -7.07
CA MET A 1 23.31 -5.28 -6.95
C MET A 1 23.18 -4.49 -5.66
N HIS A 2 22.75 -3.23 -5.72
CA HIS A 2 22.53 -2.42 -4.52
C HIS A 2 21.29 -2.93 -3.78
N SER A 3 21.43 -3.20 -2.49
CA SER A 3 20.26 -3.59 -1.68
C SER A 3 19.43 -2.34 -1.39
N LEU A 4 18.18 -2.34 -1.80
CA LEU A 4 17.26 -1.22 -1.55
C LEU A 4 17.02 -1.04 -0.05
N THR A 5 17.12 0.19 0.39
CA THR A 5 16.84 0.57 1.78
C THR A 5 15.32 0.57 2.05
N ALA A 6 14.93 0.48 3.33
CA ALA A 6 13.54 0.65 3.75
C ALA A 6 12.95 1.97 3.25
N THR A 7 13.72 3.06 3.35
CA THR A 7 13.30 4.40 2.87
C THR A 7 13.01 4.44 1.37
N GLU A 8 13.79 3.73 0.55
CA GLU A 8 13.57 3.68 -0.89
C GLU A 8 12.30 2.90 -1.23
N ARG A 9 12.08 1.76 -0.58
CA ARG A 9 10.84 0.98 -0.73
C ARG A 9 9.62 1.78 -0.33
N GLU A 10 9.67 2.45 0.84
CA GLU A 10 8.57 3.31 1.31
C GLU A 10 8.30 4.49 0.35
N THR A 11 9.36 5.11 -0.17
CA THR A 11 9.21 6.22 -1.11
C THR A 11 8.58 5.75 -2.42
N ALA A 12 9.02 4.62 -2.98
CA ALA A 12 8.43 4.03 -4.18
C ALA A 12 6.96 3.65 -3.95
N LYS A 13 6.63 3.01 -2.81
CA LYS A 13 5.27 2.68 -2.39
C LYS A 13 4.37 3.93 -2.30
N ALA A 14 4.88 5.02 -1.73
CA ALA A 14 4.13 6.27 -1.61
C ALA A 14 3.88 6.93 -2.98
N ILE A 15 4.87 6.95 -3.89
CA ILE A 15 4.68 7.45 -5.25
C ILE A 15 3.62 6.62 -5.98
N TYR A 16 3.70 5.28 -5.89
CA TYR A 16 2.72 4.39 -6.51
C TYR A 16 1.29 4.67 -6.02
N ARG A 17 1.11 4.86 -4.70
CA ARG A 17 -0.22 5.17 -4.10
C ARG A 17 -0.79 6.51 -4.57
N LEU A 18 0.06 7.49 -4.85
CA LEU A 18 -0.35 8.80 -5.39
C LEU A 18 -0.67 8.75 -6.88
N THR A 19 -0.09 7.81 -7.63
CA THR A 19 -0.23 7.70 -9.08
C THR A 19 -0.40 6.23 -9.50
N PRO A 20 -1.45 5.53 -9.08
CA PRO A 20 -1.63 4.10 -9.35
C PRO A 20 -1.77 3.83 -10.85
N GLU A 21 -2.38 4.74 -11.59
CA GLU A 21 -2.58 4.68 -13.05
C GLU A 21 -1.35 5.17 -13.86
N GLY A 22 -0.26 5.51 -13.16
CA GLY A 22 0.92 6.15 -13.76
C GLY A 22 0.86 7.66 -13.70
N GLY A 23 1.90 8.30 -14.27
CA GLY A 23 2.07 9.74 -14.26
C GLY A 23 2.90 10.26 -13.09
N ALA A 24 3.00 11.57 -12.97
CA ALA A 24 3.92 12.22 -12.03
C ALA A 24 3.24 12.65 -10.74
N ALA A 25 3.73 12.15 -9.60
CA ALA A 25 3.36 12.64 -8.28
C ALA A 25 4.07 13.97 -7.98
N ARG A 26 3.35 14.90 -7.35
CA ARG A 26 3.98 16.16 -6.89
C ARG A 26 4.80 15.89 -5.64
N THR A 27 5.98 16.49 -5.55
CA THR A 27 6.85 16.34 -4.38
C THR A 27 6.22 16.86 -3.08
N GLY A 28 5.31 17.82 -3.16
CA GLY A 28 4.55 18.31 -2.01
C GLY A 28 3.57 17.26 -1.47
N ASP A 29 2.82 16.59 -2.36
CA ASP A 29 1.88 15.52 -1.98
C ASP A 29 2.65 14.32 -1.41
N LEU A 30 3.81 14.01 -2.00
CA LEU A 30 4.70 12.97 -1.49
C LEU A 30 5.25 13.30 -0.10
N ALA A 31 5.64 14.57 0.15
CA ALA A 31 6.10 15.01 1.46
C ALA A 31 5.01 14.84 2.53
N ALA A 32 3.76 15.18 2.20
CA ALA A 32 2.61 14.97 3.06
C ALA A 32 2.36 13.49 3.31
N ALA A 33 2.32 12.66 2.26
CA ALA A 33 2.09 11.21 2.35
C ALA A 33 3.15 10.49 3.20
N LEU A 34 4.41 10.95 3.15
CA LEU A 34 5.52 10.39 3.92
C LEU A 34 5.71 11.05 5.30
N SER A 35 4.92 12.08 5.62
CA SER A 35 5.07 12.89 6.84
C SER A 35 6.49 13.42 7.05
N VAL A 36 7.12 13.94 5.98
CA VAL A 36 8.49 14.49 5.99
C VAL A 36 8.53 15.92 5.46
N ALA A 37 9.63 16.63 5.76
CA ALA A 37 9.86 17.95 5.18
C ALA A 37 10.00 17.87 3.64
N PRO A 38 9.56 18.89 2.86
CA PRO A 38 9.65 18.91 1.40
C PRO A 38 11.07 18.68 0.85
N ALA A 39 12.09 19.22 1.53
CA ALA A 39 13.48 19.00 1.16
C ALA A 39 13.89 17.52 1.30
N SER A 40 13.40 16.83 2.35
CA SER A 40 13.64 15.41 2.56
C SER A 40 12.93 14.56 1.49
N ALA A 41 11.70 14.90 1.11
CA ALA A 41 11.01 14.23 0.01
C ALA A 41 11.77 14.38 -1.31
N THR A 42 12.25 15.59 -1.62
CA THR A 42 13.08 15.84 -2.81
C THR A 42 14.35 14.99 -2.81
N ALA A 43 15.07 14.92 -1.69
CA ALA A 43 16.29 14.11 -1.59
C ALA A 43 16.01 12.61 -1.79
N ARG A 44 14.89 12.10 -1.24
CA ARG A 44 14.46 10.70 -1.44
C ARG A 44 14.14 10.41 -2.91
N VAL A 45 13.44 11.31 -3.57
CA VAL A 45 13.09 11.18 -5.00
C VAL A 45 14.36 11.20 -5.88
N GLN A 46 15.30 12.12 -5.62
CA GLN A 46 16.59 12.16 -6.34
C GLN A 46 17.34 10.83 -6.21
N ARG A 47 17.34 10.25 -5.01
CA ARG A 47 18.00 8.96 -4.77
C ARG A 47 17.32 7.81 -5.53
N LEU A 48 15.99 7.79 -5.62
CA LEU A 48 15.29 6.81 -6.47
C LEU A 48 15.66 7.00 -7.95
N ALA A 49 15.77 8.24 -8.41
CA ALA A 49 16.19 8.55 -9.79
C ALA A 49 17.64 8.12 -10.08
N GLU A 50 18.56 8.34 -9.14
CA GLU A 50 19.94 7.86 -9.22
C GLU A 50 20.05 6.34 -9.36
N HIS A 51 19.09 5.60 -8.76
CA HIS A 51 19.00 4.15 -8.85
C HIS A 51 18.16 3.66 -10.03
N GLY A 52 17.69 4.54 -10.91
CA GLY A 52 16.89 4.19 -12.07
C GLY A 52 15.44 3.78 -11.75
N LEU A 53 14.97 3.97 -10.50
CA LEU A 53 13.64 3.58 -10.07
C LEU A 53 12.58 4.65 -10.33
N ALA A 54 13.00 5.88 -10.62
CA ALA A 54 12.11 6.99 -10.92
C ALA A 54 12.73 7.97 -11.92
N VAL A 55 11.88 8.70 -12.60
CA VAL A 55 12.24 9.89 -13.38
C VAL A 55 11.76 11.10 -12.59
N TYR A 56 12.68 11.96 -12.22
CA TYR A 56 12.38 13.18 -11.50
C TYR A 56 12.69 14.42 -12.34
N ALA A 57 11.70 15.30 -12.47
CA ALA A 57 11.88 16.60 -13.11
C ALA A 57 11.41 17.71 -12.15
N PRO A 58 12.30 18.70 -11.82
CA PRO A 58 11.91 19.83 -11.00
C PRO A 58 10.64 20.50 -11.53
N TYR A 59 9.72 20.83 -10.65
CA TYR A 59 8.40 21.43 -10.92
C TYR A 59 7.41 20.54 -11.71
N ARG A 60 7.83 19.41 -12.25
CA ARG A 60 6.97 18.45 -12.96
C ARG A 60 6.58 17.25 -12.10
N GLY A 61 7.37 16.97 -11.04
CA GLY A 61 7.14 15.86 -10.14
C GLY A 61 8.03 14.66 -10.39
N VAL A 62 7.62 13.51 -9.88
CA VAL A 62 8.33 12.23 -9.95
C VAL A 62 7.41 11.16 -10.49
N GLU A 63 7.92 10.36 -11.42
CA GLU A 63 7.23 9.21 -12.02
C GLU A 63 8.09 7.95 -11.82
N LEU A 64 7.46 6.83 -11.47
CA LEU A 64 8.17 5.55 -11.33
C LEU A 64 8.48 4.97 -12.71
N THR A 65 9.68 4.40 -12.85
CA THR A 65 10.00 3.50 -13.96
C THR A 65 9.31 2.14 -13.77
N ASP A 66 9.38 1.26 -14.77
CA ASP A 66 8.85 -0.11 -14.62
C ASP A 66 9.53 -0.85 -13.47
N GLU A 67 10.86 -0.67 -13.30
CA GLU A 67 11.60 -1.21 -12.16
C GLU A 67 11.14 -0.57 -10.83
N GLY A 68 10.88 0.73 -10.83
CA GLY A 68 10.33 1.43 -9.67
C GLY A 68 8.93 0.96 -9.31
N ARG A 69 8.09 0.69 -10.30
CA ARG A 69 6.76 0.10 -10.10
C ARG A 69 6.85 -1.31 -9.53
N ALA A 70 7.75 -2.15 -10.04
CA ALA A 70 7.99 -3.49 -9.50
C ALA A 70 8.44 -3.44 -8.03
N VAL A 71 9.33 -2.51 -7.67
CA VAL A 71 9.76 -2.29 -6.28
C VAL A 71 8.57 -1.85 -5.40
N ALA A 72 7.75 -0.93 -5.88
CA ALA A 72 6.60 -0.43 -5.13
C ALA A 72 5.55 -1.53 -4.90
N THR A 73 5.21 -2.32 -5.92
CA THR A 73 4.24 -3.42 -5.81
C THR A 73 4.76 -4.55 -4.92
N ALA A 74 6.06 -4.87 -4.97
CA ALA A 74 6.68 -5.82 -4.04
C ALA A 74 6.60 -5.33 -2.59
N ALA A 75 6.83 -4.04 -2.34
CA ALA A 75 6.69 -3.45 -1.01
C ALA A 75 5.23 -3.47 -0.53
N ILE A 76 4.25 -3.19 -1.40
CA ILE A 76 2.82 -3.28 -1.10
C ILE A 76 2.43 -4.72 -0.77
N ARG A 77 2.89 -5.69 -1.58
CA ARG A 77 2.67 -7.12 -1.32
C ARG A 77 3.19 -7.53 0.05
N ARG A 78 4.43 -7.18 0.35
CA ARG A 78 5.09 -7.49 1.61
C ARG A 78 4.30 -6.93 2.80
N HIS A 79 3.94 -5.67 2.73
CA HIS A 79 3.12 -4.99 3.74
C HIS A 79 1.81 -5.74 4.01
N ARG A 80 1.04 -6.03 2.97
CA ARG A 80 -0.26 -6.72 3.07
C ARG A 80 -0.17 -8.16 3.62
N ILE A 81 0.94 -8.86 3.34
CA ILE A 81 1.20 -10.19 3.93
C ILE A 81 1.48 -10.05 5.44
N VAL A 82 2.27 -9.05 5.84
CA VAL A 82 2.57 -8.81 7.25
C VAL A 82 1.34 -8.37 8.03
N GLU A 83 0.51 -7.48 7.48
CA GLU A 83 -0.77 -7.12 8.08
C GLU A 83 -1.63 -8.35 8.34
N ARG A 84 -1.75 -9.23 7.34
CA ARG A 84 -2.53 -10.46 7.44
C ARG A 84 -1.99 -11.37 8.54
N PHE A 85 -0.66 -11.51 8.62
CA PHE A 85 -0.01 -12.28 9.68
C PHE A 85 -0.30 -11.71 11.08
N LEU A 86 -0.17 -10.40 11.24
CA LEU A 86 -0.43 -9.74 12.51
C LEU A 86 -1.90 -9.90 12.94
N SER A 87 -2.82 -9.78 11.99
CA SER A 87 -4.25 -9.91 12.27
C SER A 87 -4.65 -11.36 12.52
N ASP A 88 -4.38 -12.28 11.59
CA ASP A 88 -4.93 -13.64 11.63
C ASP A 88 -4.21 -14.55 12.61
N MET A 89 -2.89 -14.40 12.75
CA MET A 89 -2.07 -15.29 13.60
C MET A 89 -1.80 -14.72 14.99
N LEU A 90 -1.71 -13.39 15.12
CA LEU A 90 -1.40 -12.74 16.40
C LEU A 90 -2.62 -12.03 17.01
N GLY A 91 -3.75 -11.93 16.30
CA GLY A 91 -5.00 -11.40 16.79
C GLY A 91 -5.04 -9.88 16.94
N TYR A 92 -4.15 -9.15 16.27
CA TYR A 92 -4.22 -7.69 16.29
C TYR A 92 -5.45 -7.19 15.51
N PRO A 93 -6.14 -6.15 16.02
CA PRO A 93 -7.13 -5.43 15.22
C PRO A 93 -6.51 -4.96 13.90
N TRP A 94 -7.30 -4.93 12.82
CA TRP A 94 -6.82 -4.60 11.49
C TRP A 94 -6.13 -3.22 11.40
N GLU A 95 -6.62 -2.22 12.14
CA GLU A 95 -6.03 -0.88 12.25
C GLU A 95 -4.63 -0.91 12.89
N ASP A 96 -4.47 -1.67 13.97
CA ASP A 96 -3.18 -1.85 14.63
C ASP A 96 -2.22 -2.67 13.78
N ALA A 97 -2.73 -3.66 13.03
CA ALA A 97 -1.95 -4.49 12.13
C ALA A 97 -1.29 -3.66 11.02
N ASP A 98 -2.01 -2.70 10.40
CA ASP A 98 -1.45 -1.77 9.40
C ASP A 98 -0.27 -0.98 9.98
N ARG A 99 -0.49 -0.34 11.12
CA ARG A 99 0.53 0.49 11.79
C ARG A 99 1.77 -0.31 12.20
N LEU A 100 1.58 -1.52 12.71
CA LEU A 100 2.67 -2.40 13.12
C LEU A 100 3.40 -3.00 11.91
N ALA A 101 2.69 -3.28 10.83
CA ALA A 101 3.27 -3.82 9.59
C ALA A 101 4.36 -2.91 9.04
N VAL A 102 4.17 -1.59 9.08
CA VAL A 102 5.18 -0.60 8.63
C VAL A 102 6.54 -0.80 9.33
N THR A 103 6.53 -1.07 10.62
CA THR A 103 7.78 -1.29 11.38
C THR A 103 8.30 -2.72 11.18
N PHE A 104 7.40 -3.71 11.22
CA PHE A 104 7.78 -5.12 11.19
C PHE A 104 8.34 -5.56 9.83
N GLU A 105 7.79 -5.05 8.72
CA GLU A 105 8.13 -5.50 7.37
C GLU A 105 9.58 -5.20 6.96
N HIS A 106 10.23 -4.19 7.56
CA HIS A 106 11.53 -3.72 7.10
C HIS A 106 12.68 -4.69 7.39
N ASP A 107 12.65 -5.36 8.54
CA ASP A 107 13.75 -6.18 9.02
C ASP A 107 13.55 -7.69 8.77
N VAL A 108 12.37 -8.07 8.26
CA VAL A 108 12.07 -9.48 7.98
C VAL A 108 12.63 -9.90 6.61
N PRO A 109 13.42 -10.98 6.49
CA PRO A 109 13.90 -11.46 5.20
C PRO A 109 12.78 -11.88 4.25
N ASP A 110 12.99 -11.73 2.93
CA ASP A 110 11.99 -12.08 1.91
C ASP A 110 11.56 -13.55 1.97
N GLU A 111 12.50 -14.46 2.29
CA GLU A 111 12.17 -15.88 2.47
C GLU A 111 11.21 -16.11 3.64
N VAL A 112 11.28 -15.32 4.71
CA VAL A 112 10.37 -15.41 5.86
C VAL A 112 9.00 -14.90 5.46
N ILE A 113 8.91 -13.79 4.72
CA ILE A 113 7.65 -13.28 4.18
C ILE A 113 6.99 -14.32 3.26
N ALA A 114 7.76 -14.99 2.41
CA ALA A 114 7.23 -16.04 1.55
C ALA A 114 6.68 -17.24 2.36
N ARG A 115 7.33 -17.61 3.46
CA ARG A 115 6.84 -18.66 4.37
C ARG A 115 5.60 -18.23 5.13
N ILE A 116 5.54 -16.99 5.60
CA ILE A 116 4.35 -16.41 6.23
C ILE A 116 3.17 -16.48 5.26
N PHE A 117 3.35 -16.07 4.00
CA PHE A 117 2.31 -16.12 2.97
C PHE A 117 1.76 -17.54 2.75
N VAL A 118 2.65 -18.55 2.75
CA VAL A 118 2.24 -19.96 2.64
C VAL A 118 1.53 -20.43 3.90
N ALA A 119 2.01 -20.06 5.09
CA ALA A 119 1.40 -20.42 6.37
C ALA A 119 -0.02 -19.84 6.54
N LEU A 120 -0.29 -18.70 5.93
CA LEU A 120 -1.62 -18.06 5.85
C LEU A 120 -2.52 -18.66 4.75
N ASP A 121 -2.13 -19.76 4.11
CA ASP A 121 -2.83 -20.38 2.98
C ASP A 121 -2.99 -19.44 1.76
N ARG A 122 -1.97 -18.63 1.49
CA ARG A 122 -1.89 -17.73 0.34
C ARG A 122 -3.11 -16.83 0.19
N PRO A 123 -3.38 -15.94 1.16
CA PRO A 123 -4.56 -15.09 1.14
C PRO A 123 -4.58 -14.20 -0.11
N ALA A 124 -5.78 -14.01 -0.66
CA ALA A 124 -5.99 -13.13 -1.81
C ALA A 124 -5.93 -11.65 -1.43
N THR A 125 -6.33 -11.32 -0.19
CA THR A 125 -6.47 -9.94 0.29
C THR A 125 -5.82 -9.74 1.66
N CYS A 126 -5.48 -8.50 1.99
CA CYS A 126 -5.12 -8.10 3.35
C CYS A 126 -6.38 -7.98 4.25
N PRO A 127 -6.23 -7.74 5.57
CA PRO A 127 -7.37 -7.58 6.47
C PRO A 127 -8.34 -6.46 6.08
N HIS A 128 -7.85 -5.44 5.36
CA HIS A 128 -8.66 -4.33 4.84
C HIS A 128 -9.46 -4.68 3.56
N GLY A 129 -9.30 -5.89 3.02
CA GLY A 129 -9.96 -6.32 1.78
C GLY A 129 -9.20 -6.00 0.49
N PHE A 130 -8.05 -5.33 0.55
CA PHE A 130 -7.27 -5.01 -0.66
C PHE A 130 -6.50 -6.21 -1.20
N PRO A 131 -6.47 -6.41 -2.53
CA PRO A 131 -5.77 -7.51 -3.17
C PRO A 131 -4.28 -7.55 -2.83
N ILE A 132 -3.73 -8.71 -2.50
CA ILE A 132 -2.27 -8.89 -2.35
C ILE A 132 -1.69 -9.08 -3.76
N PRO A 133 -0.80 -8.18 -4.24
CA PRO A 133 -0.23 -8.26 -5.58
C PRO A 133 0.47 -9.60 -5.83
N ALA A 134 0.48 -10.08 -7.07
CA ALA A 134 1.27 -11.24 -7.46
C ALA A 134 2.78 -10.94 -7.32
N VAL A 135 3.59 -11.99 -7.28
CA VAL A 135 5.05 -11.84 -7.34
C VAL A 135 5.42 -11.26 -8.71
N ASP A 136 6.38 -10.34 -8.73
CA ASP A 136 6.88 -9.65 -9.94
C ASP A 136 5.80 -8.82 -10.70
N SER A 137 4.68 -8.54 -10.05
CA SER A 137 3.68 -7.63 -10.61
C SER A 137 4.20 -6.19 -10.60
N THR A 138 3.94 -5.46 -11.67
CA THR A 138 4.15 -4.01 -11.75
C THR A 138 2.89 -3.22 -11.43
N ASP A 139 1.80 -3.95 -11.13
CA ASP A 139 0.50 -3.34 -10.88
C ASP A 139 -0.21 -3.95 -9.68
N VAL A 140 -1.02 -3.15 -9.01
CA VAL A 140 -1.90 -3.56 -7.91
C VAL A 140 -3.33 -3.48 -8.43
N PRO A 141 -4.11 -4.57 -8.40
CA PRO A 141 -5.50 -4.50 -8.80
C PRO A 141 -6.23 -3.38 -8.05
N SER A 142 -6.85 -2.48 -8.78
CA SER A 142 -7.71 -1.44 -8.23
C SER A 142 -9.07 -2.03 -7.82
N LEU A 143 -9.68 -1.46 -6.80
CA LEU A 143 -11.06 -1.76 -6.43
C LEU A 143 -11.92 -0.56 -6.84
N PRO A 144 -13.15 -0.80 -7.33
CA PRO A 144 -14.07 0.29 -7.63
C PRO A 144 -14.44 1.02 -6.34
N THR A 145 -14.64 2.33 -6.45
CA THR A 145 -15.23 3.12 -5.36
C THR A 145 -16.74 2.88 -5.29
N LEU A 146 -17.36 3.19 -4.15
CA LEU A 146 -18.78 2.87 -3.94
C LEU A 146 -19.70 3.55 -4.97
N ASP A 147 -19.35 4.72 -5.44
CA ASP A 147 -20.09 5.47 -6.46
C ASP A 147 -19.93 4.90 -7.88
N GLU A 148 -18.92 4.07 -8.11
CA GLU A 148 -18.71 3.35 -9.38
C GLU A 148 -19.48 2.02 -9.42
N VAL A 149 -19.95 1.52 -8.27
CA VAL A 149 -20.69 0.25 -8.20
C VAL A 149 -22.16 0.46 -8.59
N GLN A 150 -22.64 -0.32 -9.55
CA GLN A 150 -24.02 -0.20 -10.03
C GLN A 150 -25.05 -0.59 -8.95
N ALA A 151 -26.20 0.07 -8.96
CA ALA A 151 -27.33 -0.29 -8.11
C ALA A 151 -27.80 -1.74 -8.34
N GLY A 152 -28.11 -2.45 -7.27
CA GLY A 152 -28.49 -3.86 -7.29
C GLY A 152 -27.31 -4.82 -7.15
N VAL A 153 -26.06 -4.35 -7.24
CA VAL A 153 -24.87 -5.20 -7.06
C VAL A 153 -24.57 -5.38 -5.58
N THR A 154 -24.22 -6.63 -5.23
CA THR A 154 -23.64 -6.94 -3.91
C THR A 154 -22.12 -6.79 -4.00
N ALA A 155 -21.54 -5.98 -3.14
CA ALA A 155 -20.11 -5.73 -3.06
C ALA A 155 -19.59 -6.03 -1.66
N GLU A 156 -18.33 -6.44 -1.56
CA GLU A 156 -17.61 -6.58 -0.29
C GLU A 156 -16.84 -5.31 0.02
N VAL A 157 -16.95 -4.84 1.25
CA VAL A 157 -16.29 -3.59 1.67
C VAL A 157 -14.79 -3.82 1.83
N ALA A 158 -14.00 -2.95 1.19
CA ALA A 158 -12.58 -2.76 1.46
C ALA A 158 -12.37 -1.32 1.96
N LEU A 159 -11.60 -1.14 3.02
CA LEU A 159 -11.33 0.18 3.60
C LEU A 159 -9.83 0.47 3.59
N PRO A 160 -9.41 1.70 3.21
CA PRO A 160 -8.00 2.09 3.27
C PRO A 160 -7.48 2.10 4.72
N GLY A 161 -6.32 1.46 4.98
CA GLY A 161 -5.70 1.42 6.30
C GLY A 161 -5.22 2.77 6.84
N ALA A 162 -5.04 3.76 5.99
CA ALA A 162 -4.69 5.12 6.37
C ALA A 162 -5.92 6.04 6.55
N THR A 163 -7.11 5.47 6.71
CA THR A 163 -8.32 6.24 6.99
C THR A 163 -8.20 6.89 8.38
N ASP A 164 -8.64 8.14 8.50
CA ASP A 164 -8.73 8.83 9.77
C ASP A 164 -9.51 7.96 10.78
N ARG A 165 -8.97 7.83 12.00
CA ARG A 165 -9.55 6.96 13.02
C ARG A 165 -11.01 7.34 13.32
N ASP A 166 -11.31 8.63 13.36
CA ASP A 166 -12.68 9.11 13.60
C ASP A 166 -13.64 8.66 12.48
N VAL A 167 -13.15 8.61 11.23
CA VAL A 167 -13.90 8.10 10.08
C VAL A 167 -14.08 6.58 10.17
N SER A 168 -13.04 5.84 10.52
CA SER A 168 -13.12 4.38 10.71
C SER A 168 -14.09 4.02 11.82
N ASP A 169 -13.99 4.67 12.98
CA ASP A 169 -14.88 4.46 14.12
C ASP A 169 -16.34 4.79 13.75
N PHE A 170 -16.56 5.87 12.98
CA PHE A 170 -17.89 6.21 12.49
C PHE A 170 -18.46 5.14 11.54
N LEU A 171 -17.67 4.68 10.57
CA LEU A 171 -18.08 3.62 9.65
C LEU A 171 -18.40 2.32 10.39
N GLU A 172 -17.63 1.98 11.42
CA GLU A 172 -17.85 0.80 12.25
C GLU A 172 -19.17 0.89 13.02
N THR A 173 -19.56 2.09 13.52
CA THR A 173 -20.89 2.30 14.14
C THR A 173 -22.04 2.04 13.18
N LEU A 174 -21.81 2.22 11.87
CA LEU A 174 -22.77 1.91 10.80
C LEU A 174 -22.71 0.44 10.34
N GLY A 175 -21.82 -0.38 10.95
CA GLY A 175 -21.56 -1.75 10.53
C GLY A 175 -20.76 -1.87 9.23
N ILE A 176 -20.16 -0.78 8.76
CA ILE A 176 -19.32 -0.73 7.56
C ILE A 176 -17.88 -0.99 7.96
N ARG A 177 -17.41 -2.22 7.72
CA ARG A 177 -16.05 -2.68 8.04
C ARG A 177 -15.55 -3.62 6.94
N PRO A 178 -14.22 -3.83 6.84
CA PRO A 178 -13.67 -4.76 5.85
C PRO A 178 -14.33 -6.14 5.90
N GLY A 179 -14.63 -6.70 4.73
CA GLY A 179 -15.25 -8.02 4.58
C GLY A 179 -16.77 -8.05 4.70
N VAL A 180 -17.42 -6.95 5.07
CA VAL A 180 -18.89 -6.87 5.12
C VAL A 180 -19.46 -6.76 3.71
N GLN A 181 -20.50 -7.55 3.44
CA GLN A 181 -21.24 -7.45 2.18
C GLN A 181 -22.32 -6.39 2.27
N ILE A 182 -22.36 -5.51 1.27
CA ILE A 182 -23.33 -4.43 1.11
C ILE A 182 -24.06 -4.59 -0.22
N VAL A 183 -25.30 -4.14 -0.27
CA VAL A 183 -26.07 -4.02 -1.51
C VAL A 183 -26.23 -2.54 -1.82
N VAL A 184 -25.71 -2.12 -2.97
CA VAL A 184 -25.85 -0.73 -3.45
C VAL A 184 -27.29 -0.55 -3.96
N ARG A 185 -27.97 0.52 -3.53
CA ARG A 185 -29.37 0.83 -3.89
C ARG A 185 -29.49 2.18 -4.56
#